data_b6ba930f51fb9e0b79f54bbfd36bb240
#
_entry.id   b6ba930f51fb9e0b79f54bbfd36bb240
#
_cell.length_a   1.000
_cell.length_b   1.000
_cell.length_c   1.000
_cell.angle_alpha   90.00
_cell.angle_beta   90.00
_cell.angle_gamma   90.00
#
_symmetry.space_group_name_H-M   'P 1'
#
loop_
_entity.id
_entity.type
_entity.pdbx_description
1 polymer ?
#
loop_
_entity_poly.entity_id
_entity_poly.type
_entity_poly.pdbx_seq_one_letter_code
_entity_poly.pdbx_strand_id
1 'polypeptide(L)'
;CLSCLQALKIAYLSIASSEKQNAICSTSELVSAMLLSKNFDIEYERCCNLGVNPYMALEKDFLRFMLSDGASCALLENHPKNEGVSLKIEWIEMDSYANETPTCMFAGAVREENGELKSWKAFETQDLVDNSLMVIKQDIKLLGVKLIPLWIRHIKSCLNKHHLTTEDIDYVIPHSSSMVIYNNLINAMKDEGFNLYKKEWFTNLTRVGNIGSSAILAALDEFCSTRNLKSGEKIMLLVPESGRFSYGTVLLSVV
;
A
#
# COMPACT_ATOMS: atom_id res chain seq x y z
N CYS A 1 -0.79 3.89 2.36
CA CYS A 1 0.13 3.40 1.30
C CYS A 1 -0.09 4.14 -0.02
N LEU A 2 -1.33 4.24 -0.51
CA LEU A 2 -1.61 4.83 -1.83
C LEU A 2 -1.41 6.36 -1.88
N SER A 3 -1.39 7.06 -0.75
CA SER A 3 -1.17 8.52 -0.67
C SER A 3 0.15 8.96 -1.34
N CYS A 4 1.18 8.12 -1.33
CA CYS A 4 2.41 8.36 -2.08
C CYS A 4 2.13 8.53 -3.59
N LEU A 5 1.37 7.61 -4.18
CA LEU A 5 1.06 7.70 -5.61
C LEU A 5 0.11 8.85 -5.95
N GLN A 6 -0.76 9.25 -5.02
CA GLN A 6 -1.60 10.45 -5.17
C GLN A 6 -0.73 11.71 -5.22
N ALA A 7 0.21 11.84 -4.27
CA ALA A 7 1.17 12.95 -4.26
C ALA A 7 2.07 12.95 -5.51
N LEU A 8 2.57 11.78 -5.89
CA LEU A 8 3.38 11.59 -7.09
C LEU A 8 2.62 12.00 -8.36
N LYS A 9 1.33 11.66 -8.46
CA LYS A 9 0.48 12.03 -9.60
C LYS A 9 0.26 13.54 -9.66
N ILE A 10 0.04 14.20 -8.52
CA ILE A 10 -0.10 15.66 -8.47
C ILE A 10 1.20 16.33 -8.93
N ALA A 11 2.35 15.88 -8.41
CA ALA A 11 3.67 16.37 -8.81
C ALA A 11 3.93 16.18 -10.32
N TYR A 12 3.64 14.98 -10.84
CA TYR A 12 3.73 14.65 -12.25
C TYR A 12 2.86 15.57 -13.12
N LEU A 13 1.59 15.77 -12.76
CA LEU A 13 0.67 16.62 -13.53
C LEU A 13 1.11 18.09 -13.52
N SER A 14 1.64 18.59 -12.41
CA SER A 14 2.17 19.98 -12.33
C SER A 14 3.35 20.21 -13.28
N ILE A 15 4.20 19.18 -13.51
CA ILE A 15 5.29 19.25 -14.46
C ILE A 15 4.78 19.03 -15.88
N ALA A 16 3.93 18.04 -16.11
CA ALA A 16 3.38 17.70 -17.41
C ALA A 16 2.54 18.85 -18.02
N SER A 17 1.87 19.64 -17.18
CA SER A 17 1.15 20.85 -17.59
C SER A 17 2.04 22.06 -17.83
N SER A 18 3.37 21.92 -17.65
CA SER A 18 4.35 23.01 -17.72
C SER A 18 4.15 24.13 -16.68
N GLU A 19 3.34 23.88 -15.65
CA GLU A 19 3.15 24.83 -14.55
C GLU A 19 4.40 24.94 -13.67
N LYS A 20 5.10 23.81 -13.49
CA LYS A 20 6.36 23.72 -12.75
C LYS A 20 7.42 22.99 -13.56
N GLN A 21 8.69 23.32 -13.32
CA GLN A 21 9.83 22.63 -13.96
C GLN A 21 10.32 21.44 -13.12
N ASN A 22 10.12 21.53 -11.81
CA ASN A 22 10.45 20.47 -10.85
C ASN A 22 9.42 20.42 -9.75
N ALA A 23 9.35 19.27 -9.08
CA ALA A 23 8.51 19.05 -7.92
C ALA A 23 9.14 17.99 -7.00
N ILE A 24 8.91 18.11 -5.71
CA ILE A 24 9.33 17.12 -4.72
C ILE A 24 8.07 16.38 -4.22
N CYS A 25 8.09 15.06 -4.32
CA CYS A 25 7.12 14.19 -3.66
C CYS A 25 7.79 13.56 -2.43
N SER A 26 7.39 13.97 -1.24
CA SER A 26 7.88 13.42 0.02
C SER A 26 6.78 12.68 0.77
N THR A 27 7.16 11.62 1.46
CA THR A 27 6.30 10.80 2.30
C THR A 27 6.97 10.54 3.62
N SER A 28 6.18 10.48 4.70
CA SER A 28 6.67 10.08 6.01
C SER A 28 5.57 9.35 6.80
N GLU A 29 5.96 8.35 7.55
CA GLU A 29 5.10 7.57 8.43
C GLU A 29 5.72 7.52 9.83
N LEU A 30 4.91 7.80 10.84
CA LEU A 30 5.27 7.71 12.27
C LEU A 30 4.16 6.91 12.99
N VAL A 31 4.00 5.67 12.60
CA VAL A 31 2.93 4.78 13.12
C VAL A 31 3.29 4.20 14.48
N SER A 32 4.56 4.10 14.83
CA SER A 32 5.03 3.57 16.11
C SER A 32 4.39 4.30 17.31
N ALA A 33 4.15 5.59 17.20
CA ALA A 33 3.49 6.38 18.24
C ALA A 33 2.07 5.90 18.55
N MET A 34 1.34 5.40 17.54
CA MET A 34 0.00 4.84 17.69
C MET A 34 0.01 3.39 18.21
N LEU A 35 1.14 2.69 18.04
CA LEU A 35 1.29 1.27 18.34
C LEU A 35 2.00 1.00 19.68
N LEU A 36 2.21 2.02 20.49
CA LEU A 36 2.80 1.88 21.83
C LEU A 36 1.93 1.00 22.72
N SER A 37 2.54 0.11 23.51
CA SER A 37 1.85 -0.83 24.41
C SER A 37 0.83 -0.15 25.32
N LYS A 38 1.15 1.02 25.86
CA LYS A 38 0.25 1.81 26.72
C LYS A 38 -1.11 2.15 26.10
N ASN A 39 -1.20 2.15 24.77
CA ASN A 39 -2.48 2.39 24.07
C ASN A 39 -3.38 1.17 24.04
N PHE A 40 -2.89 0.01 24.53
CA PHE A 40 -3.56 -1.30 24.50
C PHE A 40 -3.72 -1.94 25.88
N ASP A 41 -3.34 -1.25 26.94
CA ASP A 41 -3.35 -1.80 28.32
C ASP A 41 -4.74 -2.28 28.72
N ILE A 42 -5.79 -1.50 28.43
CA ILE A 42 -7.18 -1.86 28.75
C ILE A 42 -7.64 -3.11 27.97
N GLU A 43 -7.20 -3.26 26.73
CA GLU A 43 -7.52 -4.45 25.94
C GLU A 43 -6.80 -5.68 26.47
N TYR A 44 -5.55 -5.52 26.88
CA TYR A 44 -4.77 -6.58 27.49
C TYR A 44 -5.44 -7.08 28.76
N GLU A 45 -5.85 -6.18 29.65
CA GLU A 45 -6.56 -6.53 30.90
C GLU A 45 -7.88 -7.26 30.59
N ARG A 46 -8.64 -6.83 29.59
CA ARG A 46 -9.87 -7.51 29.17
C ARG A 46 -9.61 -8.88 28.57
N CYS A 47 -8.61 -9.03 27.74
CA CYS A 47 -8.23 -10.33 27.18
C CYS A 47 -7.84 -11.33 28.27
N CYS A 48 -7.13 -10.88 29.31
CA CYS A 48 -6.75 -11.70 30.44
C CYS A 48 -7.94 -12.12 31.30
N ASN A 49 -8.94 -11.24 31.44
CA ASN A 49 -10.07 -11.45 32.38
C ASN A 49 -11.27 -12.16 31.77
N LEU A 50 -11.46 -12.20 30.47
CA LEU A 50 -12.71 -12.64 29.83
C LEU A 50 -12.61 -13.91 28.98
N GLY A 51 -11.46 -14.56 28.88
CA GLY A 51 -11.30 -15.73 28.00
C GLY A 51 -11.68 -15.40 26.54
N VAL A 52 -11.43 -14.19 26.10
CA VAL A 52 -11.96 -13.59 24.88
C VAL A 52 -11.42 -14.28 23.62
N ASN A 53 -12.28 -14.35 22.63
CA ASN A 53 -12.02 -14.86 21.29
C ASN A 53 -10.67 -14.34 20.74
N PRO A 54 -9.69 -15.22 20.48
CA PRO A 54 -8.35 -14.83 19.99
C PRO A 54 -8.37 -14.00 18.71
N TYR A 55 -9.43 -14.08 17.92
CA TYR A 55 -9.57 -13.29 16.69
C TYR A 55 -9.72 -11.79 16.91
N MET A 56 -10.30 -11.37 18.05
CA MET A 56 -10.42 -9.92 18.35
C MET A 56 -9.06 -9.27 18.68
N ALA A 57 -8.16 -10.03 19.31
CA ALA A 57 -6.79 -9.59 19.52
C ALA A 57 -6.00 -9.56 18.19
N LEU A 58 -6.20 -10.57 17.34
CA LEU A 58 -5.46 -10.70 16.08
C LEU A 58 -5.72 -9.54 15.10
N GLU A 59 -6.92 -8.99 15.04
CA GLU A 59 -7.26 -7.86 14.16
C GLU A 59 -6.44 -6.57 14.47
N LYS A 60 -6.09 -6.39 15.74
CA LYS A 60 -5.29 -5.26 16.21
C LYS A 60 -3.80 -5.58 16.24
N ASP A 61 -3.44 -6.76 16.73
CA ASP A 61 -2.06 -7.24 16.80
C ASP A 61 -1.43 -7.36 15.41
N PHE A 62 -2.21 -7.75 14.40
CA PHE A 62 -1.77 -7.81 13.01
C PHE A 62 -1.12 -6.49 12.58
N LEU A 63 -1.78 -5.35 12.83
CA LEU A 63 -1.25 -4.03 12.47
C LEU A 63 -0.02 -3.62 13.29
N ARG A 64 0.05 -4.03 14.57
CA ARG A 64 1.21 -3.76 15.44
C ARG A 64 2.48 -4.42 14.95
N PHE A 65 2.38 -5.63 14.37
CA PHE A 65 3.53 -6.34 13.83
C PHE A 65 3.86 -5.95 12.38
N MET A 66 2.93 -5.34 11.68
CA MET A 66 3.04 -5.10 10.24
C MET A 66 3.52 -3.70 9.88
N LEU A 67 3.30 -2.70 10.74
CA LEU A 67 3.57 -1.30 10.44
C LEU A 67 4.88 -0.83 11.07
N SER A 68 5.61 0.00 10.33
CA SER A 68 6.90 0.58 10.72
C SER A 68 6.95 2.07 10.36
N ASP A 69 7.88 2.79 10.95
CA ASP A 69 8.16 4.19 10.64
C ASP A 69 9.13 4.30 9.47
N GLY A 70 8.98 5.35 8.67
CA GLY A 70 9.89 5.61 7.57
C GLY A 70 9.56 6.88 6.81
N ALA A 71 10.50 7.32 6.01
CA ALA A 71 10.33 8.46 5.12
C ALA A 71 11.03 8.19 3.79
N SER A 72 10.50 8.77 2.72
CA SER A 72 11.12 8.73 1.40
C SER A 72 10.75 9.98 0.59
N CYS A 73 11.55 10.25 -0.44
CA CYS A 73 11.37 11.42 -1.26
C CYS A 73 11.76 11.11 -2.71
N ALA A 74 11.04 11.70 -3.66
CA ALA A 74 11.37 11.68 -5.07
C ALA A 74 11.40 13.11 -5.62
N LEU A 75 12.46 13.45 -6.34
CA LEU A 75 12.54 14.65 -7.16
C LEU A 75 12.04 14.32 -8.56
N LEU A 76 11.09 15.09 -9.03
CA LEU A 76 10.58 15.04 -10.40
C LEU A 76 11.04 16.28 -11.16
N GLU A 77 11.50 16.08 -12.38
CA GLU A 77 11.96 17.14 -13.28
C GLU A 77 11.40 16.92 -14.69
N ASN A 78 11.35 17.96 -15.51
CA ASN A 78 10.85 17.88 -16.88
C ASN A 78 11.88 17.34 -17.88
N HIS A 79 13.08 17.02 -17.44
CA HIS A 79 14.17 16.45 -18.23
C HIS A 79 14.94 15.40 -17.41
N PRO A 80 15.57 14.40 -18.06
CA PRO A 80 16.42 13.44 -17.37
C PRO A 80 17.69 14.10 -16.83
N LYS A 81 18.34 13.45 -15.86
CA LYS A 81 19.68 13.84 -15.38
C LYS A 81 20.68 13.77 -16.53
N ASN A 82 21.73 14.59 -16.43
CA ASN A 82 22.84 14.54 -17.37
C ASN A 82 23.69 13.25 -17.19
N GLU A 83 23.74 12.73 -15.97
CA GLU A 83 24.50 11.52 -15.62
C GLU A 83 23.70 10.63 -14.67
N GLY A 84 23.90 9.33 -14.77
CA GLY A 84 23.22 8.34 -13.93
C GLY A 84 21.84 7.94 -14.44
N VAL A 85 21.14 7.11 -13.69
CA VAL A 85 19.82 6.58 -14.05
C VAL A 85 18.75 7.64 -13.82
N SER A 86 17.93 7.87 -14.82
CA SER A 86 16.66 8.59 -14.70
C SER A 86 15.49 7.67 -15.05
N LEU A 87 14.35 7.91 -14.44
CA LEU A 87 13.15 7.15 -14.67
C LEU A 87 12.06 8.08 -15.20
N LYS A 88 11.59 7.81 -16.41
CA LYS A 88 10.45 8.51 -16.98
C LYS A 88 9.17 7.89 -16.50
N ILE A 89 8.24 8.70 -15.98
CA ILE A 89 6.88 8.25 -15.65
C ILE A 89 6.09 8.18 -16.95
N GLU A 90 5.75 6.98 -17.39
CA GLU A 90 4.89 6.77 -18.55
C GLU A 90 3.44 7.05 -18.21
N TRP A 91 2.95 6.51 -17.10
CA TRP A 91 1.61 6.76 -16.59
C TRP A 91 1.48 6.39 -15.10
N ILE A 92 0.46 6.95 -14.46
CA ILE A 92 0.03 6.63 -13.10
C ILE A 92 -1.47 6.38 -13.13
N GLU A 93 -1.88 5.14 -12.84
CA GLU A 93 -3.29 4.75 -12.75
C GLU A 93 -3.68 4.42 -11.32
N MET A 94 -4.88 4.84 -10.95
CA MET A 94 -5.44 4.57 -9.62
C MET A 94 -6.92 4.31 -9.72
N ASP A 95 -7.37 3.22 -9.09
CA ASP A 95 -8.78 2.84 -8.99
C ASP A 95 -9.17 2.60 -7.54
N SER A 96 -10.44 2.79 -7.22
CA SER A 96 -11.02 2.46 -5.92
C SER A 96 -12.22 1.55 -6.10
N TYR A 97 -12.27 0.49 -5.30
CA TYR A 97 -13.40 -0.44 -5.24
C TYR A 97 -14.25 -0.23 -3.97
N ALA A 98 -14.19 0.98 -3.41
CA ALA A 98 -14.92 1.35 -2.21
C ALA A 98 -16.46 1.29 -2.36
N ASN A 99 -16.95 1.33 -3.60
CA ASN A 99 -18.38 1.14 -3.93
C ASN A 99 -18.80 -0.33 -4.00
N GLU A 100 -17.83 -1.26 -4.11
CA GLU A 100 -18.10 -2.70 -4.25
C GLU A 100 -17.76 -3.47 -2.97
N THR A 101 -17.13 -2.83 -1.99
CA THR A 101 -16.60 -3.50 -0.80
C THR A 101 -16.87 -2.70 0.47
N PRO A 102 -17.13 -3.38 1.61
CA PRO A 102 -17.14 -2.73 2.91
C PRO A 102 -15.78 -2.12 3.26
N THR A 103 -15.75 -1.19 4.20
CA THR A 103 -14.51 -0.68 4.79
C THR A 103 -13.77 -1.81 5.50
N CYS A 104 -12.50 -2.02 5.16
CA CYS A 104 -11.69 -3.10 5.70
C CYS A 104 -10.79 -2.65 6.86
N MET A 105 -10.27 -1.42 6.80
CA MET A 105 -9.45 -0.85 7.87
C MET A 105 -10.04 0.49 8.31
N PHE A 106 -10.17 0.69 9.62
CA PHE A 106 -10.83 1.87 10.19
C PHE A 106 -10.36 2.14 11.62
N ALA A 107 -10.55 3.38 12.09
CA ALA A 107 -10.42 3.81 13.47
C ALA A 107 -11.61 4.73 13.81
N GLY A 108 -11.87 4.93 15.10
CA GLY A 108 -12.96 5.78 15.55
C GLY A 108 -14.36 5.22 15.24
N ALA A 109 -14.49 3.90 15.15
CA ALA A 109 -15.77 3.25 14.89
C ALA A 109 -15.83 1.82 15.46
N VAL A 110 -17.04 1.29 15.54
CA VAL A 110 -17.34 -0.14 15.80
C VAL A 110 -18.11 -0.68 14.60
N ARG A 111 -17.76 -1.88 14.15
CA ARG A 111 -18.59 -2.62 13.18
C ARG A 111 -19.75 -3.27 13.90
N GLU A 112 -20.95 -2.95 13.50
CA GLU A 112 -22.18 -3.57 14.00
C GLU A 112 -22.45 -4.91 13.31
N GLU A 113 -23.38 -5.69 13.84
CA GLU A 113 -23.75 -7.01 13.29
C GLU A 113 -24.27 -6.95 11.86
N ASN A 114 -24.90 -5.84 11.48
CA ASN A 114 -25.37 -5.58 10.10
C ASN A 114 -24.22 -5.22 9.13
N GLY A 115 -22.97 -5.11 9.64
CA GLY A 115 -21.76 -4.76 8.87
C GLY A 115 -21.51 -3.26 8.73
N GLU A 116 -22.39 -2.39 9.20
CA GLU A 116 -22.21 -0.95 9.19
C GLU A 116 -21.19 -0.48 10.25
N LEU A 117 -20.59 0.68 10.01
CA LEU A 117 -19.67 1.30 10.96
C LEU A 117 -20.39 2.39 11.76
N LYS A 118 -20.57 2.15 13.07
CA LYS A 118 -21.06 3.15 14.01
C LYS A 118 -19.90 4.04 14.44
N SER A 119 -20.00 5.34 14.12
CA SER A 119 -18.96 6.33 14.43
C SER A 119 -18.80 6.55 15.94
N TRP A 120 -17.59 6.87 16.37
CA TRP A 120 -17.27 7.25 17.75
C TRP A 120 -18.15 8.38 18.31
N LYS A 121 -18.68 9.25 17.45
CA LYS A 121 -19.59 10.34 17.82
C LYS A 121 -20.92 9.87 18.42
N ALA A 122 -21.28 8.61 18.24
CA ALA A 122 -22.50 8.00 18.77
C ALA A 122 -22.28 7.28 20.11
N PHE A 123 -21.12 7.48 20.74
CA PHE A 123 -20.73 6.82 21.99
C PHE A 123 -20.40 7.85 23.06
N GLU A 124 -20.59 7.50 24.32
CA GLU A 124 -20.14 8.30 25.46
C GLU A 124 -18.61 8.19 25.62
N THR A 125 -18.00 9.18 26.28
CA THR A 125 -16.54 9.24 26.43
C THR A 125 -15.94 7.97 27.05
N GLN A 126 -16.62 7.39 28.02
CA GLN A 126 -16.16 6.15 28.68
C GLN A 126 -16.16 4.98 27.69
N ASP A 127 -17.16 4.87 26.82
CA ASP A 127 -17.23 3.83 25.81
C ASP A 127 -16.06 3.92 24.80
N LEU A 128 -15.56 5.12 24.51
CA LEU A 128 -14.43 5.31 23.60
C LEU A 128 -13.17 4.59 24.11
N VAL A 129 -12.95 4.67 25.42
CA VAL A 129 -11.83 4.01 26.10
C VAL A 129 -12.14 2.52 26.24
N ASP A 130 -13.33 2.20 26.74
CA ASP A 130 -13.77 0.85 27.05
C ASP A 130 -13.82 -0.08 25.83
N ASN A 131 -14.14 0.42 24.67
CA ASN A 131 -14.17 -0.33 23.41
C ASN A 131 -12.95 -0.07 22.52
N SER A 132 -11.91 0.64 23.03
CA SER A 132 -10.70 1.00 22.29
C SER A 132 -11.04 1.56 20.89
N LEU A 133 -12.03 2.48 20.84
CA LEU A 133 -12.62 2.94 19.60
C LEU A 133 -11.60 3.66 18.70
N MET A 134 -10.65 4.36 19.32
CA MET A 134 -9.66 5.15 18.59
C MET A 134 -8.48 4.32 18.05
N VAL A 135 -8.40 3.05 18.44
CA VAL A 135 -7.38 2.13 17.92
C VAL A 135 -7.72 1.70 16.51
N ILE A 136 -6.73 1.68 15.64
CA ILE A 136 -6.87 1.21 14.26
C ILE A 136 -7.15 -0.30 14.25
N LYS A 137 -8.13 -0.70 13.43
CA LYS A 137 -8.62 -2.09 13.29
C LYS A 137 -8.62 -2.48 11.83
N GLN A 138 -8.36 -3.76 11.54
CA GLN A 138 -8.46 -4.30 10.20
C GLN A 138 -9.25 -5.61 10.18
N ASP A 139 -10.22 -5.71 9.31
CA ASP A 139 -10.95 -6.94 9.03
C ASP A 139 -10.08 -7.89 8.20
N ILE A 140 -9.37 -8.79 8.89
CA ILE A 140 -8.41 -9.72 8.27
C ILE A 140 -9.12 -10.72 7.35
N LYS A 141 -10.35 -11.11 7.65
CA LYS A 141 -11.12 -12.05 6.81
C LYS A 141 -11.49 -11.39 5.49
N LEU A 142 -12.03 -10.17 5.54
CA LEU A 142 -12.35 -9.39 4.35
C LEU A 142 -11.10 -9.08 3.53
N LEU A 143 -9.99 -8.72 4.19
CA LEU A 143 -8.69 -8.51 3.57
C LEU A 143 -8.25 -9.73 2.77
N GLY A 144 -8.27 -10.91 3.40
CA GLY A 144 -7.84 -12.17 2.78
C GLY A 144 -8.65 -12.55 1.54
N VAL A 145 -9.94 -12.23 1.52
CA VAL A 145 -10.82 -12.57 0.39
C VAL A 145 -10.74 -11.55 -0.75
N LYS A 146 -10.58 -10.26 -0.45
CA LYS A 146 -10.76 -9.19 -1.44
C LYS A 146 -9.46 -8.61 -1.99
N LEU A 147 -8.39 -8.56 -1.21
CA LEU A 147 -7.18 -7.81 -1.56
C LEU A 147 -6.60 -8.26 -2.90
N ILE A 148 -6.27 -9.54 -3.03
CA ILE A 148 -5.53 -10.07 -4.18
C ILE A 148 -6.38 -10.12 -5.45
N PRO A 149 -7.63 -10.62 -5.46
CA PRO A 149 -8.44 -10.64 -6.67
C PRO A 149 -8.68 -9.24 -7.25
N LEU A 150 -8.96 -8.24 -6.40
CA LEU A 150 -9.13 -6.86 -6.84
C LEU A 150 -7.83 -6.24 -7.34
N TRP A 151 -6.69 -6.59 -6.74
CA TRP A 151 -5.39 -6.12 -7.18
C TRP A 151 -5.04 -6.65 -8.58
N ILE A 152 -5.22 -7.94 -8.83
CA ILE A 152 -5.00 -8.54 -10.15
C ILE A 152 -5.96 -7.93 -11.18
N ARG A 153 -7.25 -7.72 -10.83
CA ARG A 153 -8.23 -7.04 -11.70
C ARG A 153 -7.75 -5.64 -12.10
N HIS A 154 -7.26 -4.86 -11.14
CA HIS A 154 -6.71 -3.53 -11.37
C HIS A 154 -5.50 -3.57 -12.33
N ILE A 155 -4.52 -4.46 -12.08
CA ILE A 155 -3.33 -4.56 -12.91
C ILE A 155 -3.69 -4.93 -14.35
N LYS A 156 -4.57 -5.92 -14.54
CA LYS A 156 -5.08 -6.31 -15.87
C LYS A 156 -5.77 -5.14 -16.57
N SER A 157 -6.58 -4.36 -15.84
CA SER A 157 -7.26 -3.17 -16.36
C SER A 157 -6.26 -2.11 -16.83
N CYS A 158 -5.19 -1.85 -16.04
CA CYS A 158 -4.15 -0.90 -16.42
C CYS A 158 -3.42 -1.32 -17.70
N LEU A 159 -2.98 -2.58 -17.78
CA LEU A 159 -2.31 -3.09 -18.98
C LEU A 159 -3.20 -2.97 -20.21
N ASN A 160 -4.46 -3.38 -20.12
CA ASN A 160 -5.42 -3.27 -21.22
C ASN A 160 -5.64 -1.82 -21.65
N LYS A 161 -5.80 -0.90 -20.71
CA LYS A 161 -6.01 0.54 -20.96
C LYS A 161 -4.86 1.16 -21.76
N HIS A 162 -3.64 0.73 -21.49
CA HIS A 162 -2.43 1.22 -22.15
C HIS A 162 -1.94 0.34 -23.30
N HIS A 163 -2.75 -0.64 -23.74
CA HIS A 163 -2.43 -1.58 -24.82
C HIS A 163 -1.10 -2.33 -24.59
N LEU A 164 -0.81 -2.67 -23.34
CA LEU A 164 0.37 -3.39 -22.92
C LEU A 164 0.04 -4.84 -22.55
N THR A 165 1.05 -5.68 -22.66
CA THR A 165 1.04 -7.06 -22.19
C THR A 165 2.03 -7.25 -21.05
N THR A 166 2.05 -8.41 -20.42
CA THR A 166 3.08 -8.74 -19.42
C THR A 166 4.48 -8.79 -20.04
N GLU A 167 4.60 -9.02 -21.36
CA GLU A 167 5.91 -9.07 -22.03
C GLU A 167 6.58 -7.70 -22.15
N ASP A 168 5.81 -6.63 -22.08
CA ASP A 168 6.31 -5.25 -22.11
C ASP A 168 6.90 -4.79 -20.77
N ILE A 169 6.87 -5.61 -19.72
CA ILE A 169 7.35 -5.29 -18.36
C ILE A 169 8.61 -6.11 -18.08
N ASP A 170 9.65 -5.47 -17.55
CA ASP A 170 10.89 -6.13 -17.16
C ASP A 170 10.92 -6.43 -15.67
N TYR A 171 10.53 -5.43 -14.85
CA TYR A 171 10.61 -5.48 -13.40
C TYR A 171 9.30 -5.12 -12.73
N VAL A 172 9.02 -5.75 -11.59
CA VAL A 172 7.85 -5.46 -10.76
C VAL A 172 8.28 -5.16 -9.32
N ILE A 173 7.90 -4.01 -8.83
CA ILE A 173 8.15 -3.60 -7.43
C ILE A 173 6.79 -3.42 -6.74
N PRO A 174 6.32 -4.39 -5.96
CA PRO A 174 5.09 -4.25 -5.21
C PRO A 174 5.35 -3.64 -3.84
N HIS A 175 4.51 -2.72 -3.41
CA HIS A 175 4.32 -2.48 -1.99
C HIS A 175 3.50 -3.64 -1.40
N SER A 176 4.05 -4.36 -0.45
CA SER A 176 3.34 -5.42 0.25
C SER A 176 3.48 -5.23 1.77
N SER A 177 2.42 -5.52 2.51
CA SER A 177 2.46 -5.42 3.96
C SER A 177 3.12 -6.64 4.63
N SER A 178 3.22 -7.78 3.94
CA SER A 178 3.91 -8.99 4.43
C SER A 178 4.39 -9.87 3.30
N MET A 179 5.37 -10.72 3.60
CA MET A 179 5.83 -11.74 2.64
C MET A 179 4.75 -12.78 2.34
N VAL A 180 3.79 -12.98 3.23
CA VAL A 180 2.63 -13.86 2.97
C VAL A 180 1.77 -13.26 1.85
N ILE A 181 1.41 -11.98 1.93
CA ILE A 181 0.64 -11.29 0.89
C ILE A 181 1.43 -11.23 -0.41
N TYR A 182 2.72 -10.95 -0.36
CA TYR A 182 3.62 -10.96 -1.51
C TYR A 182 3.59 -12.33 -2.25
N ASN A 183 3.79 -13.41 -1.52
CA ASN A 183 3.80 -14.75 -2.09
C ASN A 183 2.42 -15.17 -2.60
N ASN A 184 1.34 -14.82 -1.88
CA ASN A 184 -0.03 -15.12 -2.30
C ASN A 184 -0.40 -14.38 -3.59
N LEU A 185 0.08 -13.14 -3.79
CA LEU A 185 -0.14 -12.41 -5.04
C LEU A 185 0.52 -13.12 -6.23
N ILE A 186 1.79 -13.54 -6.07
CA ILE A 186 2.51 -14.28 -7.11
C ILE A 186 1.82 -15.62 -7.42
N ASN A 187 1.41 -16.35 -6.39
CA ASN A 187 0.71 -17.63 -6.58
C ASN A 187 -0.63 -17.45 -7.29
N ALA A 188 -1.43 -16.46 -6.89
CA ALA A 188 -2.71 -16.16 -7.55
C ALA A 188 -2.53 -15.78 -9.03
N MET A 189 -1.51 -14.97 -9.36
CA MET A 189 -1.18 -14.67 -10.75
C MET A 189 -0.81 -15.92 -11.54
N LYS A 190 -0.06 -16.84 -10.92
CA LYS A 190 0.33 -18.11 -11.53
C LYS A 190 -0.89 -18.99 -11.79
N ASP A 191 -1.79 -19.11 -10.81
CA ASP A 191 -3.00 -19.91 -10.89
C ASP A 191 -3.97 -19.39 -11.98
N GLU A 192 -4.00 -18.06 -12.16
CA GLU A 192 -4.78 -17.41 -13.22
C GLU A 192 -4.08 -17.39 -14.59
N GLY A 193 -2.86 -17.93 -14.72
CA GLY A 193 -2.07 -17.86 -15.95
C GLY A 193 -1.65 -16.43 -16.34
N PHE A 194 -1.65 -15.51 -15.40
CA PHE A 194 -1.27 -14.11 -15.62
C PHE A 194 0.25 -13.94 -15.51
N ASN A 195 0.96 -14.02 -16.65
CA ASN A 195 2.41 -14.20 -16.74
C ASN A 195 3.29 -13.10 -16.11
N LEU A 196 2.72 -12.07 -15.51
CA LEU A 196 3.48 -11.05 -14.78
C LEU A 196 4.34 -11.68 -13.66
N TYR A 197 3.92 -12.80 -13.08
CA TYR A 197 4.69 -13.54 -12.08
C TYR A 197 6.05 -14.06 -12.58
N LYS A 198 6.27 -14.14 -13.89
CA LYS A 198 7.54 -14.61 -14.49
C LYS A 198 8.60 -13.52 -14.58
N LYS A 199 8.24 -12.26 -14.36
CA LYS A 199 9.15 -11.12 -14.40
C LYS A 199 10.03 -11.08 -13.16
N GLU A 200 11.06 -10.25 -13.15
CA GLU A 200 11.85 -10.04 -11.95
C GLU A 200 11.09 -9.19 -10.94
N TRP A 201 10.83 -9.75 -9.77
CA TRP A 201 10.14 -9.08 -8.66
C TRP A 201 11.14 -8.65 -7.61
N PHE A 202 11.05 -7.41 -7.16
CA PHE A 202 11.89 -6.86 -6.12
C PHE A 202 11.08 -6.38 -4.92
N THR A 203 11.58 -6.66 -3.72
CA THR A 203 11.07 -6.10 -2.47
C THR A 203 12.20 -6.00 -1.45
N ASN A 204 12.19 -4.94 -0.66
CA ASN A 204 13.08 -4.78 0.49
C ASN A 204 12.34 -4.90 1.84
N LEU A 205 11.12 -5.40 1.80
CA LEU A 205 10.20 -5.50 2.96
C LEU A 205 10.85 -6.17 4.18
N THR A 206 11.64 -7.22 3.99
CA THR A 206 12.28 -7.96 5.09
C THR A 206 13.40 -7.21 5.78
N ARG A 207 13.90 -6.13 5.20
CA ARG A 207 14.97 -5.29 5.76
C ARG A 207 14.45 -3.95 6.27
N VAL A 208 13.54 -3.34 5.52
CA VAL A 208 13.03 -1.99 5.79
C VAL A 208 11.72 -2.04 6.59
N GLY A 209 10.95 -3.12 6.47
CA GLY A 209 9.61 -3.23 7.04
C GLY A 209 8.54 -2.57 6.19
N ASN A 210 7.29 -2.60 6.68
CA ASN A 210 6.17 -1.93 6.04
C ASN A 210 6.10 -0.47 6.54
N ILE A 211 6.81 0.40 5.88
CA ILE A 211 6.83 1.86 6.15
C ILE A 211 5.73 2.62 5.40
N GLY A 212 4.58 1.98 5.20
CA GLY A 212 3.36 2.60 4.69
C GLY A 212 3.53 3.29 3.33
N SER A 213 3.20 4.57 3.27
CA SER A 213 3.29 5.37 2.03
C SER A 213 4.73 5.54 1.53
N SER A 214 5.72 5.42 2.40
CA SER A 214 7.13 5.57 2.04
C SER A 214 7.74 4.33 1.38
N ALA A 215 7.11 3.16 1.53
CA ALA A 215 7.70 1.88 1.16
C ALA A 215 8.02 1.76 -0.34
N ILE A 216 7.14 2.25 -1.21
CA ILE A 216 7.31 2.06 -2.65
C ILE A 216 8.48 2.87 -3.22
N LEU A 217 8.67 4.11 -2.75
CA LEU A 217 9.80 4.93 -3.17
C LEU A 217 11.12 4.42 -2.57
N ALA A 218 11.12 3.97 -1.32
CA ALA A 218 12.29 3.36 -0.69
C ALA A 218 12.72 2.06 -1.40
N ALA A 219 11.75 1.24 -1.84
CA ALA A 219 12.05 0.04 -2.62
C ALA A 219 12.58 0.38 -4.02
N LEU A 220 12.01 1.39 -4.66
CA LEU A 220 12.47 1.86 -5.98
C LEU A 220 13.90 2.41 -5.92
N ASP A 221 14.22 3.22 -4.91
CA ASP A 221 15.57 3.78 -4.70
C ASP A 221 16.61 2.67 -4.51
N GLU A 222 16.34 1.72 -3.64
CA GLU A 222 17.23 0.58 -3.42
C GLU A 222 17.37 -0.30 -4.67
N PHE A 223 16.27 -0.54 -5.40
CA PHE A 223 16.30 -1.28 -6.65
C PHE A 223 17.23 -0.61 -7.66
N CYS A 224 17.05 0.71 -7.91
CA CYS A 224 17.87 1.48 -8.83
C CYS A 224 19.35 1.53 -8.41
N SER A 225 19.62 1.57 -7.11
CA SER A 225 20.99 1.61 -6.57
C SER A 225 21.72 0.27 -6.66
N THR A 226 20.99 -0.83 -6.74
CA THR A 226 21.56 -2.20 -6.72
C THR A 226 21.52 -2.91 -8.06
N ARG A 227 20.94 -2.31 -9.09
CA ARG A 227 20.79 -2.89 -10.43
C ARG A 227 21.51 -2.07 -11.48
N ASN A 228 22.07 -2.74 -12.47
CA ASN A 228 22.60 -2.10 -13.66
C ASN A 228 21.49 -2.01 -14.71
N LEU A 229 20.65 -0.97 -14.57
CA LEU A 229 19.50 -0.74 -15.43
C LEU A 229 19.93 -0.23 -16.81
N LYS A 230 19.22 -0.68 -17.84
CA LYS A 230 19.46 -0.30 -19.22
C LYS A 230 18.34 0.61 -19.74
N SER A 231 18.69 1.57 -20.56
CA SER A 231 17.71 2.44 -21.22
C SER A 231 16.66 1.61 -21.98
N GLY A 232 15.40 1.98 -21.79
CA GLY A 232 14.25 1.31 -22.37
C GLY A 232 13.62 0.22 -21.48
N GLU A 233 14.32 -0.27 -20.44
CA GLU A 233 13.72 -1.22 -19.48
C GLU A 233 12.54 -0.58 -18.72
N LYS A 234 11.51 -1.38 -18.45
CA LYS A 234 10.27 -0.92 -17.82
C LYS A 234 10.07 -1.52 -16.44
N ILE A 235 9.82 -0.65 -15.48
CA ILE A 235 9.58 -0.98 -14.08
C ILE A 235 8.11 -0.68 -13.74
N MET A 236 7.38 -1.68 -13.26
CA MET A 236 6.00 -1.52 -12.82
C MET A 236 5.95 -1.46 -11.29
N LEU A 237 5.49 -0.34 -10.76
CA LEU A 237 5.21 -0.17 -9.33
C LEU A 237 3.76 -0.55 -9.04
N LEU A 238 3.53 -1.36 -8.01
CA LEU A 238 2.21 -1.84 -7.62
C LEU A 238 1.92 -1.48 -6.17
N VAL A 239 0.90 -0.67 -5.92
CA VAL A 239 0.57 -0.20 -4.56
C VAL A 239 -0.90 -0.49 -4.24
N PRO A 240 -1.19 -1.46 -3.36
CA PRO A 240 -2.52 -1.66 -2.82
C PRO A 240 -2.74 -0.77 -1.59
N GLU A 241 -3.98 -0.38 -1.36
CA GLU A 241 -4.47 0.23 -0.13
C GLU A 241 -5.60 -0.63 0.41
N SER A 242 -5.47 -1.11 1.63
CA SER A 242 -6.35 -2.13 2.20
C SER A 242 -7.54 -1.58 2.98
N GLY A 243 -7.61 -0.28 3.27
CA GLY A 243 -8.71 0.31 4.06
C GLY A 243 -10.04 0.31 3.30
N ARG A 244 -9.98 0.71 2.04
CA ARG A 244 -11.14 0.80 1.13
C ARG A 244 -10.90 0.11 -0.21
N PHE A 245 -9.89 -0.73 -0.31
CA PHE A 245 -9.50 -1.46 -1.53
C PHE A 245 -9.28 -0.52 -2.72
N SER A 246 -8.35 0.40 -2.56
CA SER A 246 -7.85 1.24 -3.64
C SER A 246 -6.49 0.72 -4.11
N TYR A 247 -6.22 0.83 -5.40
CA TYR A 247 -5.00 0.31 -6.01
C TYR A 247 -4.38 1.36 -6.90
N GLY A 248 -3.06 1.40 -6.91
CA GLY A 248 -2.30 2.24 -7.81
C GLY A 248 -1.23 1.45 -8.53
N THR A 249 -1.06 1.76 -9.79
CA THR A 249 0.00 1.23 -10.65
C THR A 249 0.71 2.37 -11.35
N VAL A 250 2.03 2.34 -11.35
CA VAL A 250 2.88 3.27 -12.09
C VAL A 250 3.74 2.49 -13.05
N LEU A 251 3.82 2.92 -14.29
CA LEU A 251 4.83 2.44 -15.22
C LEU A 251 5.93 3.48 -15.37
N LEU A 252 7.15 3.03 -15.17
CA LEU A 252 8.37 3.79 -15.36
C LEU A 252 9.18 3.16 -16.49
N SER A 253 9.88 3.99 -17.28
CA SER A 253 10.91 3.53 -18.19
C SER A 253 12.26 4.13 -17.83
N VAL A 254 13.32 3.35 -17.98
CA VAL A 254 14.70 3.79 -17.76
C VAL A 254 15.14 4.65 -18.95
N VAL A 255 15.68 5.83 -18.69
CA VAL A 255 16.18 6.78 -19.70
C VAL A 255 17.60 7.19 -19.41
#